data_2ef17524e6f1986b64aa87bbc2e61ad8
#
_entry.id   2ef17524e6f1986b64aa87bbc2e61ad8
#
_cell.length_a   1.000
_cell.length_b   1.000
_cell.length_c   1.000
_cell.angle_alpha   90.00
_cell.angle_beta   90.00
_cell.angle_gamma   90.00
#
_symmetry.space_group_name_H-M   'P 1'
#
loop_
_entity.id
_entity.type
_entity.pdbx_description
1 polymer ?
#
loop_
_entity_poly.entity_id
_entity_poly.type
_entity_poly.pdbx_seq_one_letter_code
_entity_poly.pdbx_strand_id
1 'polypeptide(L)'
;HEHSKHYSDMFKYIDLIIVDEIDRLKVQHLEQLRAIYDEHNLAMIFIGMPGIEKKLSRYPQLYSRIGFAHEFDNLSKDETHHILEYKWQDLGFDLKLEDFTDYEAITTIIKITKGNFRLIHRLFAQIDRIMDINGLDKISTEVVETARDSLVIGIR
;
A
#
# COMPACT_ATOMS: atom_id res chain seq x y z
N HIS A 1 8.47 38.79 -8.31
CA HIS A 1 8.54 39.06 -6.86
C HIS A 1 7.24 38.79 -6.11
N GLU A 2 6.06 39.00 -6.69
CA GLU A 2 4.77 38.73 -6.02
C GLU A 2 4.44 37.20 -5.96
N HIS A 3 4.77 36.44 -6.98
CA HIS A 3 4.56 34.99 -6.96
C HIS A 3 5.36 34.27 -5.86
N SER A 4 6.59 34.71 -5.57
CA SER A 4 7.44 34.10 -4.54
C SER A 4 6.87 34.29 -3.11
N LYS A 5 6.28 35.45 -2.83
CA LYS A 5 5.66 35.72 -1.51
C LYS A 5 4.41 34.88 -1.26
N HIS A 6 3.60 34.65 -2.30
CA HIS A 6 2.36 33.87 -2.17
C HIS A 6 2.62 32.40 -1.84
N TYR A 7 3.66 31.80 -2.42
CA TYR A 7 4.09 30.43 -2.10
C TYR A 7 4.66 30.32 -0.68
N SER A 8 5.46 31.26 -0.22
CA SER A 8 6.03 31.25 1.14
C SER A 8 4.97 31.30 2.23
N ASP A 9 3.87 32.03 2.01
CA ASP A 9 2.77 32.11 2.97
C ASP A 9 1.95 30.81 3.05
N MET A 10 1.91 30.03 1.99
CA MET A 10 1.20 28.75 1.95
C MET A 10 1.85 27.68 2.85
N PHE A 11 3.20 27.67 2.91
CA PHE A 11 3.94 26.71 3.73
C PHE A 11 3.83 26.95 5.24
N LYS A 12 3.38 28.11 5.68
CA LYS A 12 3.16 28.41 7.11
C LYS A 12 2.09 27.54 7.78
N TYR A 13 1.22 26.95 6.99
CA TYR A 13 0.10 26.11 7.47
C TYR A 13 0.27 24.63 7.13
N ILE A 14 1.48 24.25 6.68
CA ILE A 14 1.78 22.87 6.29
C ILE A 14 2.84 22.33 7.24
N ASP A 15 2.52 21.24 7.93
CA ASP A 15 3.44 20.54 8.82
C ASP A 15 4.13 19.36 8.11
N LEU A 16 3.47 18.77 7.12
CA LEU A 16 3.93 17.57 6.43
C LEU A 16 3.63 17.63 4.93
N ILE A 17 4.64 17.29 4.11
CA ILE A 17 4.48 17.05 2.68
C ILE A 17 4.71 15.55 2.41
N ILE A 18 3.77 14.91 1.72
CA ILE A 18 3.91 13.54 1.24
C ILE A 18 4.07 13.59 -0.28
N VAL A 19 5.18 13.05 -0.77
CA VAL A 19 5.49 12.97 -2.21
C VAL A 19 5.46 11.52 -2.64
N ASP A 20 4.39 11.15 -3.34
CA ASP A 20 4.26 9.81 -3.93
C ASP A 20 4.93 9.75 -5.32
N GLU A 21 5.33 8.55 -5.72
CA GLU A 21 6.02 8.28 -6.99
C GLU A 21 7.28 9.15 -7.20
N ILE A 22 8.05 9.39 -6.12
CA ILE A 22 9.24 10.22 -6.17
C ILE A 22 10.28 9.74 -7.19
N ASP A 23 10.26 8.46 -7.54
CA ASP A 23 11.12 7.87 -8.57
C ASP A 23 10.90 8.46 -9.98
N ARG A 24 9.74 9.08 -10.23
CA ARG A 24 9.43 9.77 -11.48
C ARG A 24 9.99 11.19 -11.56
N LEU A 25 10.43 11.75 -10.43
CA LEU A 25 10.94 13.11 -10.40
C LEU A 25 12.33 13.21 -11.04
N LYS A 26 12.54 14.33 -11.74
CA LYS A 26 13.86 14.72 -12.26
C LYS A 26 14.68 15.39 -11.15
N VAL A 27 16.01 15.43 -11.33
CA VAL A 27 16.96 16.04 -10.39
C VAL A 27 16.54 17.44 -9.93
N GLN A 28 16.13 18.27 -10.87
CA GLN A 28 15.72 19.66 -10.58
C GLN A 28 14.54 19.74 -9.59
N HIS A 29 13.60 18.76 -9.65
CA HIS A 29 12.46 18.72 -8.73
C HIS A 29 12.89 18.21 -7.35
N LEU A 30 13.84 17.26 -7.30
CA LEU A 30 14.43 16.81 -6.04
C LEU A 30 15.17 17.94 -5.32
N GLU A 31 15.89 18.79 -6.07
CA GLU A 31 16.53 19.97 -5.51
C GLU A 31 15.52 21.04 -5.03
N GLN A 32 14.38 21.17 -5.71
CA GLN A 32 13.30 22.04 -5.24
C GLN A 32 12.70 21.52 -3.92
N LEU A 33 12.46 20.22 -3.79
CA LEU A 33 11.99 19.61 -2.54
C LEU A 33 12.99 19.82 -1.40
N ARG A 34 14.29 19.65 -1.68
CA ARG A 34 15.35 19.96 -0.72
C ARG A 34 15.30 21.43 -0.28
N ALA A 35 15.18 22.35 -1.22
CA ALA A 35 15.12 23.77 -0.91
C ALA A 35 13.90 24.11 -0.03
N ILE A 36 12.73 23.55 -0.33
CA ILE A 36 11.52 23.70 0.48
C ILE A 36 11.75 23.16 1.90
N TYR A 37 12.36 21.99 2.04
CA TYR A 37 12.70 21.42 3.34
C TYR A 37 13.65 22.30 4.14
N ASP A 38 14.70 22.84 3.49
CA ASP A 38 15.71 23.67 4.14
C ASP A 38 15.16 25.07 4.53
N GLU A 39 14.19 25.58 3.77
CA GLU A 39 13.60 26.92 3.98
C GLU A 39 12.45 26.90 5.00
N HIS A 40 11.71 25.81 5.06
CA HIS A 40 10.51 25.69 5.88
C HIS A 40 10.67 24.58 6.92
N ASN A 41 10.23 24.82 8.14
CA ASN A 41 10.28 23.83 9.23
C ASN A 41 9.13 22.84 9.10
N LEU A 42 9.17 21.97 8.09
CA LEU A 42 8.15 20.97 7.80
C LEU A 42 8.75 19.57 7.65
N ALA A 43 7.94 18.54 7.87
CA ALA A 43 8.35 17.15 7.63
C ALA A 43 8.08 16.75 6.16
N MET A 44 8.88 15.79 5.64
CA MET A 44 8.64 15.22 4.32
C MET A 44 8.65 13.67 4.38
N ILE A 45 7.70 13.07 3.66
CA ILE A 45 7.67 11.63 3.41
C ILE A 45 7.77 11.41 1.90
N PHE A 46 8.74 10.62 1.49
CA PHE A 46 8.92 10.22 0.10
C PHE A 46 8.48 8.78 -0.08
N ILE A 47 7.57 8.54 -1.03
CA ILE A 47 7.08 7.21 -1.38
C ILE A 47 7.52 6.92 -2.82
N GLY A 48 8.08 5.75 -3.06
CA GLY A 48 8.58 5.36 -4.38
C GLY A 48 8.74 3.85 -4.51
N MET A 49 9.23 3.41 -5.66
CA MET A 49 9.49 2.00 -5.93
C MET A 49 10.63 1.46 -5.04
N PRO A 50 10.63 0.15 -4.72
CA PRO A 50 11.73 -0.50 -4.02
C PRO A 50 13.08 -0.14 -4.65
N GLY A 51 14.07 0.16 -3.82
CA GLY A 51 15.39 0.60 -4.26
C GLY A 51 15.51 2.09 -4.57
N ILE A 52 14.48 2.90 -4.27
CA ILE A 52 14.50 4.37 -4.47
C ILE A 52 15.67 5.02 -3.71
N GLU A 53 16.04 4.48 -2.54
CA GLU A 53 17.15 4.96 -1.73
C GLU A 53 18.47 4.96 -2.52
N LYS A 54 18.70 3.98 -3.40
CA LYS A 54 19.88 3.92 -4.29
C LYS A 54 19.87 5.02 -5.34
N LYS A 55 18.69 5.44 -5.78
CA LYS A 55 18.56 6.58 -6.68
C LYS A 55 18.82 7.87 -5.94
N LEU A 56 18.24 8.05 -4.75
CA LEU A 56 18.40 9.24 -3.93
C LEU A 56 19.83 9.42 -3.41
N SER A 57 20.56 8.33 -3.11
CA SER A 57 21.97 8.38 -2.68
C SER A 57 22.92 9.02 -3.70
N ARG A 58 22.51 9.11 -4.97
CA ARG A 58 23.25 9.85 -6.02
C ARG A 58 23.14 11.37 -5.87
N TYR A 59 22.28 11.83 -4.96
CA TYR A 59 22.06 13.24 -4.63
C TYR A 59 22.41 13.50 -3.15
N PRO A 60 23.72 13.62 -2.83
CA PRO A 60 24.19 13.66 -1.44
C PRO A 60 23.54 14.75 -0.60
N GLN A 61 23.22 15.87 -1.22
CA GLN A 61 22.60 17.02 -0.54
C GLN A 61 21.16 16.75 -0.09
N LEU A 62 20.39 16.01 -0.86
CA LEU A 62 19.06 15.56 -0.47
C LEU A 62 19.17 14.36 0.47
N TYR A 63 20.02 13.40 0.12
CA TYR A 63 20.17 12.15 0.87
C TYR A 63 20.59 12.38 2.33
N SER A 64 21.44 13.38 2.60
CA SER A 64 21.87 13.73 3.96
C SER A 64 20.74 14.25 4.87
N ARG A 65 19.58 14.53 4.33
CA ARG A 65 18.39 14.99 5.06
C ARG A 65 17.38 13.86 5.32
N ILE A 66 17.60 12.70 4.70
CA ILE A 66 16.75 11.51 4.92
C ILE A 66 17.16 10.87 6.25
N GLY A 67 16.25 10.88 7.21
CA GLY A 67 16.50 10.36 8.54
C GLY A 67 16.45 8.84 8.60
N PHE A 68 15.54 8.21 7.84
CA PHE A 68 15.41 6.76 7.74
C PHE A 68 14.70 6.36 6.45
N ALA A 69 14.87 5.10 6.04
CA ALA A 69 14.16 4.48 4.95
C ALA A 69 13.51 3.19 5.44
N HIS A 70 12.31 2.91 4.97
CA HIS A 70 11.59 1.69 5.26
C HIS A 70 11.10 1.07 3.95
N GLU A 71 11.34 -0.22 3.77
CA GLU A 71 10.83 -0.97 2.62
C GLU A 71 9.62 -1.80 3.05
N PHE A 72 8.54 -1.69 2.30
CA PHE A 72 7.33 -2.49 2.49
C PHE A 72 7.37 -3.69 1.55
N ASP A 73 7.66 -4.83 2.11
CA ASP A 73 7.61 -6.12 1.42
C ASP A 73 6.20 -6.71 1.39
N ASN A 74 6.06 -7.86 0.72
CA ASN A 74 4.87 -8.68 0.88
C ASN A 74 4.76 -9.14 2.33
N LEU A 75 3.51 -9.28 2.79
CA LEU A 75 3.23 -9.77 4.13
C LEU A 75 3.83 -11.17 4.35
N SER A 76 4.41 -11.38 5.52
CA SER A 76 4.77 -12.70 6.01
C SER A 76 3.52 -13.58 6.18
N LYS A 77 3.71 -14.85 6.47
CA LYS A 77 2.56 -15.77 6.70
C LYS A 77 1.73 -15.32 7.89
N ASP A 78 2.36 -14.94 9.00
CA ASP A 78 1.66 -14.55 10.23
C ASP A 78 0.92 -13.23 10.04
N GLU A 79 1.53 -12.25 9.39
CA GLU A 79 0.86 -10.99 9.04
C GLU A 79 -0.30 -11.23 8.06
N THR A 80 -0.12 -12.14 7.10
CA THR A 80 -1.19 -12.51 6.17
C THR A 80 -2.36 -13.12 6.92
N HIS A 81 -2.12 -14.06 7.85
CA HIS A 81 -3.18 -14.65 8.67
C HIS A 81 -3.93 -13.59 9.48
N HIS A 82 -3.22 -12.69 10.13
CA HIS A 82 -3.83 -11.60 10.90
C HIS A 82 -4.72 -10.69 10.04
N ILE A 83 -4.25 -10.33 8.85
CA ILE A 83 -5.03 -9.52 7.90
C ILE A 83 -6.27 -10.30 7.40
N LEU A 84 -6.14 -11.60 7.16
CA LEU A 84 -7.28 -12.42 6.73
C LEU A 84 -8.34 -12.52 7.83
N GLU A 85 -7.95 -12.73 9.08
CA GLU A 85 -8.85 -12.74 10.22
C GLU A 85 -9.64 -11.43 10.32
N TYR A 86 -8.96 -10.29 10.20
CA TYR A 86 -9.60 -8.99 10.16
C TYR A 86 -10.58 -8.86 8.98
N LYS A 87 -10.20 -9.36 7.80
CA LYS A 87 -11.04 -9.32 6.60
C LYS A 87 -12.29 -10.20 6.70
N TRP A 88 -12.22 -11.34 7.38
CA TRP A 88 -13.40 -12.15 7.70
C TRP A 88 -14.39 -11.38 8.57
N GLN A 89 -13.88 -10.70 9.60
CA GLN A 89 -14.69 -9.87 10.50
C GLN A 89 -15.34 -8.69 9.76
N ASP A 90 -14.63 -8.02 8.85
CA ASP A 90 -15.18 -6.95 8.00
C ASP A 90 -16.41 -7.42 7.20
N LEU A 91 -16.43 -8.69 6.79
CA LEU A 91 -17.57 -9.32 6.07
C LEU A 91 -18.66 -9.85 7.00
N GLY A 92 -18.52 -9.68 8.32
CA GLY A 92 -19.48 -10.15 9.32
C GLY A 92 -19.35 -11.63 9.69
N PHE A 93 -18.24 -12.27 9.38
CA PHE A 93 -17.97 -13.68 9.68
C PHE A 93 -16.86 -13.84 10.70
N ASP A 94 -16.94 -14.90 11.50
CA ASP A 94 -15.85 -15.34 12.37
C ASP A 94 -15.01 -16.39 11.65
N LEU A 95 -13.72 -16.11 11.47
CA LEU A 95 -12.79 -17.07 10.91
C LEU A 95 -12.55 -18.22 11.88
N LYS A 96 -12.80 -19.44 11.44
CA LYS A 96 -12.60 -20.67 12.23
C LYS A 96 -11.58 -21.57 11.52
N LEU A 97 -10.33 -21.51 11.94
CA LEU A 97 -9.27 -22.36 11.37
C LEU A 97 -9.51 -23.86 11.53
N GLU A 98 -10.40 -24.26 12.45
CA GLU A 98 -10.85 -25.64 12.65
C GLU A 98 -11.91 -26.05 11.64
N ASP A 99 -12.59 -25.09 10.99
CA ASP A 99 -13.54 -25.37 9.90
C ASP A 99 -12.75 -25.64 8.62
N PHE A 100 -12.99 -26.79 8.02
CA PHE A 100 -12.29 -27.23 6.81
C PHE A 100 -12.48 -26.25 5.64
N THR A 101 -13.67 -25.67 5.52
CA THR A 101 -14.00 -24.70 4.46
C THR A 101 -13.17 -23.43 4.59
N ASP A 102 -13.10 -22.86 5.80
CA ASP A 102 -12.30 -21.66 6.07
C ASP A 102 -10.81 -21.92 5.87
N TYR A 103 -10.32 -23.08 6.32
CA TYR A 103 -8.92 -23.47 6.14
C TYR A 103 -8.53 -23.57 4.64
N GLU A 104 -9.36 -24.21 3.82
CA GLU A 104 -9.12 -24.31 2.37
C GLU A 104 -9.19 -22.95 1.68
N ALA A 105 -10.19 -22.12 2.04
CA ALA A 105 -10.31 -20.76 1.51
C ALA A 105 -9.08 -19.90 1.82
N ILE A 106 -8.62 -19.90 3.07
CA ILE A 106 -7.39 -19.19 3.49
C ILE A 106 -6.18 -19.69 2.72
N THR A 107 -5.99 -21.00 2.64
CA THR A 107 -4.87 -21.60 1.92
C THR A 107 -4.86 -21.16 0.46
N THR A 108 -6.02 -21.11 -0.17
CA THR A 108 -6.19 -20.64 -1.55
C THR A 108 -5.90 -19.16 -1.69
N ILE A 109 -6.37 -18.32 -0.77
CA ILE A 109 -6.09 -16.89 -0.76
C ILE A 109 -4.58 -16.62 -0.62
N ILE A 110 -3.91 -17.30 0.31
CA ILE A 110 -2.45 -17.16 0.52
C ILE A 110 -1.69 -17.56 -0.75
N LYS A 111 -2.09 -18.66 -1.39
CA LYS A 111 -1.48 -19.15 -2.63
C LYS A 111 -1.64 -18.15 -3.79
N ILE A 112 -2.81 -17.53 -3.92
CA ILE A 112 -3.11 -16.54 -4.96
C ILE A 112 -2.35 -15.25 -4.71
N THR A 113 -2.40 -14.75 -3.48
CA THR A 113 -1.94 -13.38 -3.15
C THR A 113 -0.46 -13.31 -2.81
N LYS A 114 0.12 -14.41 -2.32
CA LYS A 114 1.53 -14.50 -1.88
C LYS A 114 1.91 -13.35 -0.93
N GLY A 115 0.99 -12.95 -0.06
CA GLY A 115 1.18 -11.84 0.88
C GLY A 115 1.11 -10.44 0.28
N ASN A 116 0.73 -10.30 -0.98
CA ASN A 116 0.54 -8.98 -1.59
C ASN A 116 -0.73 -8.31 -1.03
N PHE A 117 -0.55 -7.33 -0.14
CA PHE A 117 -1.64 -6.65 0.56
C PHE A 117 -2.68 -6.02 -0.40
N ARG A 118 -2.23 -5.38 -1.48
CA ARG A 118 -3.13 -4.79 -2.48
C ARG A 118 -3.98 -5.86 -3.18
N LEU A 119 -3.38 -7.01 -3.47
CA LEU A 119 -4.08 -8.12 -4.11
C LEU A 119 -5.07 -8.76 -3.13
N ILE A 120 -4.72 -8.91 -1.85
CA ILE A 120 -5.63 -9.36 -0.79
C ILE A 120 -6.85 -8.44 -0.75
N HIS A 121 -6.64 -7.13 -0.64
CA HIS A 121 -7.74 -6.16 -0.57
C HIS A 121 -8.67 -6.23 -1.79
N ARG A 122 -8.11 -6.32 -3.00
CA ARG A 122 -8.90 -6.43 -4.24
C ARG A 122 -9.66 -7.75 -4.32
N LEU A 123 -9.05 -8.86 -3.88
CA LEU A 123 -9.69 -10.17 -3.86
C LEU A 123 -10.89 -10.16 -2.91
N PHE A 124 -10.74 -9.61 -1.72
CA PHE A 124 -11.82 -9.50 -0.74
C PHE A 124 -12.97 -8.62 -1.21
N ALA A 125 -12.70 -7.53 -1.91
CA ALA A 125 -13.76 -6.73 -2.53
C ALA A 125 -14.59 -7.50 -3.57
N GLN A 126 -13.99 -8.48 -4.26
CA GLN A 126 -14.74 -9.37 -5.17
C GLN A 126 -15.46 -10.50 -4.42
N ILE A 127 -14.85 -11.06 -3.37
CA ILE A 127 -15.49 -12.06 -2.50
C ILE A 127 -16.77 -11.46 -1.91
N ASP A 128 -16.68 -10.30 -1.28
CA ASP A 128 -17.80 -9.54 -0.72
C ASP A 128 -18.95 -9.41 -1.71
N ARG A 129 -18.65 -8.90 -2.90
CA ARG A 129 -19.62 -8.74 -3.97
C ARG A 129 -20.27 -10.05 -4.40
N ILE A 130 -19.49 -11.16 -4.51
CA ILE A 130 -20.02 -12.47 -4.91
C ILE A 130 -20.93 -13.01 -3.83
N MET A 131 -20.56 -12.86 -2.57
CA MET A 131 -21.34 -13.30 -1.43
C MET A 131 -22.68 -12.56 -1.36
N ASP A 132 -22.67 -11.25 -1.48
CA ASP A 132 -23.87 -10.42 -1.48
C ASP A 132 -24.85 -10.80 -2.61
N ILE A 133 -24.34 -10.93 -3.85
CA ILE A 133 -25.18 -11.24 -5.03
C ILE A 133 -25.82 -12.63 -4.91
N ASN A 134 -25.11 -13.59 -4.34
CA ASN A 134 -25.57 -14.98 -4.26
C ASN A 134 -26.19 -15.35 -2.90
N GLY A 135 -26.22 -14.43 -1.95
CA GLY A 135 -26.75 -14.66 -0.60
C GLY A 135 -26.00 -15.77 0.15
N LEU A 136 -24.66 -15.79 0.01
CA LEU A 136 -23.81 -16.82 0.61
C LEU A 136 -23.44 -16.42 2.04
N ASP A 137 -23.37 -17.42 2.92
CA ASP A 137 -23.06 -17.26 4.35
C ASP A 137 -21.67 -17.80 4.75
N LYS A 138 -20.90 -18.33 3.77
CA LYS A 138 -19.55 -18.84 3.98
C LYS A 138 -18.64 -18.54 2.79
N ILE A 139 -17.37 -18.22 3.11
CA ILE A 139 -16.32 -18.04 2.11
C ILE A 139 -15.72 -19.42 1.78
N SER A 140 -16.14 -20.01 0.67
CA SER A 140 -15.58 -21.27 0.18
C SER A 140 -14.44 -21.06 -0.81
N THR A 141 -13.67 -22.10 -1.08
CA THR A 141 -12.64 -22.10 -2.14
C THR A 141 -13.23 -21.72 -3.50
N GLU A 142 -14.45 -22.15 -3.82
CA GLU A 142 -15.13 -21.83 -5.07
C GLU A 142 -15.41 -20.30 -5.18
N VAL A 143 -15.85 -19.69 -4.09
CA VAL A 143 -16.04 -18.23 -4.01
C VAL A 143 -14.71 -17.50 -4.25
N VAL A 144 -13.64 -17.96 -3.60
CA VAL A 144 -12.30 -17.37 -3.74
C VAL A 144 -11.79 -17.50 -5.18
N GLU A 145 -11.97 -18.66 -5.82
CA GLU A 145 -11.54 -18.88 -7.21
C GLU A 145 -12.35 -18.05 -8.19
N THR A 146 -13.66 -17.95 -8.00
CA THR A 146 -14.54 -17.09 -8.80
C THR A 146 -14.13 -15.61 -8.66
N ALA A 147 -13.82 -15.18 -7.44
CA ALA A 147 -13.33 -13.84 -7.19
C ALA A 147 -11.99 -13.57 -7.89
N ARG A 148 -11.05 -14.54 -7.84
CA ARG A 148 -9.76 -14.47 -8.55
C ARG A 148 -9.97 -14.30 -10.06
N ASP A 149 -10.85 -15.08 -10.65
CA ASP A 149 -11.07 -15.07 -12.11
C ASP A 149 -11.70 -13.74 -12.57
N SER A 150 -12.39 -13.05 -11.67
CA SER A 150 -12.92 -11.70 -11.90
C SER A 150 -11.84 -10.61 -11.79
N LEU A 151 -10.67 -10.93 -11.23
CA LEU A 151 -9.58 -9.97 -11.11
C LEU A 151 -8.72 -9.95 -12.38
N VAL A 152 -8.48 -8.76 -12.92
CA VAL A 152 -7.40 -8.56 -13.90
C VAL A 152 -6.08 -8.66 -13.13
N ILE A 153 -5.59 -9.88 -12.95
CA ILE A 153 -4.26 -10.13 -12.39
C ILE A 153 -3.30 -10.00 -13.57
N GLY A 154 -2.45 -8.98 -13.51
CA GLY A 154 -1.40 -8.84 -14.51
C GLY A 154 -0.53 -10.10 -14.50
N ILE A 155 -0.52 -10.83 -15.60
CA ILE A 155 0.41 -11.95 -15.83
C ILE A 155 1.80 -11.32 -15.92
N ARG A 156 2.64 -11.60 -14.94
CA ARG A 156 4.09 -11.34 -14.99
C ARG A 156 4.82 -12.66 -15.01
#